data_4fbe0b6196455f7274652fa17ec15fc8
#
_entry.id   4fbe0b6196455f7274652fa17ec15fc8
#
_cell.length_a   1.000
_cell.length_b   1.000
_cell.length_c   1.000
_cell.angle_alpha   90.00
_cell.angle_beta   90.00
_cell.angle_gamma   90.00
#
_symmetry.space_group_name_H-M   'P 1'
#
loop_
_entity.id
_entity.type
_entity.pdbx_description
1 polymer ?
#
loop_
_entity_poly.entity_id
_entity_poly.type
_entity_poly.pdbx_seq_one_letter_code
_entity_poly.pdbx_strand_id
1 'polypeptide(L)'
;MDVTAKYELIGLMAYPIRHSLSPEMQNKALEKAGLSFTYMAFEVDNDSFPGAIEGLKALKMRGTGVSMPNKQLACEYVDELTPAAKLVGAINTIVNDDGYLRGYNTDGTGHIRAIKESGFDIKGKTMVLLGAGGASTAIGAQGAIEGLKEIKLFNRRDEFFDKALAFAQRVNENTDCVVTVTDLADQQAFAEALASADILTNGTKVGMKPLENESLVNDISLLHPELLVTECVYNPHMTKLLQQAQQAGCKTIDGYGMLLWQGAEQFTLWTGKDFPLEYVKQVMGFGA
;
A
#
# COMPACT_ATOMS: atom_id res chain seq x y z
N MET A 1 23.29 -1.05 16.84
CA MET A 1 23.20 -2.47 16.43
C MET A 1 24.57 -2.97 16.03
N ASP A 2 25.12 -4.00 16.69
CA ASP A 2 26.41 -4.62 16.32
C ASP A 2 26.11 -5.87 15.49
N VAL A 3 26.30 -5.79 14.18
CA VAL A 3 26.04 -6.90 13.25
C VAL A 3 27.16 -7.96 13.37
N THR A 4 26.76 -9.20 13.64
CA THR A 4 27.67 -10.35 13.78
C THR A 4 27.33 -11.43 12.75
N ALA A 5 28.13 -12.50 12.67
CA ALA A 5 27.88 -13.63 11.77
C ALA A 5 26.57 -14.42 12.06
N LYS A 6 25.86 -14.06 13.14
CA LYS A 6 24.55 -14.66 13.48
C LYS A 6 23.37 -13.94 12.85
N TYR A 7 23.62 -12.81 12.20
CA TYR A 7 22.55 -12.00 11.61
C TYR A 7 22.15 -12.53 10.23
N GLU A 8 20.84 -12.60 10.03
CA GLU A 8 20.25 -12.86 8.73
C GLU A 8 19.96 -11.56 7.98
N LEU A 9 20.02 -11.61 6.66
CA LEU A 9 19.82 -10.43 5.82
C LEU A 9 18.40 -10.38 5.28
N ILE A 10 17.76 -9.21 5.39
CA ILE A 10 16.54 -8.83 4.71
C ILE A 10 16.87 -7.67 3.78
N GLY A 11 16.37 -7.72 2.54
CA GLY A 11 16.63 -6.70 1.54
C GLY A 11 15.46 -5.73 1.32
N LEU A 12 15.74 -4.67 0.55
CA LEU A 12 14.76 -3.86 -0.17
C LEU A 12 15.32 -3.60 -1.56
N MET A 13 14.66 -4.08 -2.60
CA MET A 13 15.09 -3.98 -4.00
C MET A 13 14.24 -3.00 -4.77
N ALA A 14 14.84 -1.91 -5.25
CA ALA A 14 14.18 -0.89 -6.09
C ALA A 14 15.19 0.06 -6.73
N TYR A 15 14.75 0.89 -7.66
CA TYR A 15 15.59 1.90 -8.30
C TYR A 15 14.77 3.14 -8.71
N PRO A 16 15.17 4.36 -8.26
CA PRO A 16 16.12 4.66 -7.18
C PRO A 16 15.53 4.35 -5.80
N ILE A 17 16.35 4.08 -4.77
CA ILE A 17 15.82 3.65 -3.45
C ILE A 17 16.39 4.41 -2.25
N ARG A 18 17.40 5.24 -2.42
CA ARG A 18 18.14 5.89 -1.32
C ARG A 18 17.30 6.82 -0.43
N HIS A 19 16.10 7.20 -0.88
CA HIS A 19 15.15 8.03 -0.14
C HIS A 19 14.18 7.25 0.75
N SER A 20 14.23 5.91 0.74
CA SER A 20 13.29 5.06 1.47
C SER A 20 13.50 5.13 2.98
N LEU A 21 12.40 5.27 3.72
CA LEU A 21 12.36 5.19 5.19
C LEU A 21 12.31 3.75 5.71
N SER A 22 12.05 2.77 4.84
CA SER A 22 11.88 1.36 5.26
C SER A 22 13.11 0.79 5.96
N PRO A 23 14.37 1.02 5.51
CA PRO A 23 15.54 0.49 6.22
C PRO A 23 15.67 1.02 7.66
N GLU A 24 15.41 2.31 7.86
CA GLU A 24 15.46 2.90 9.20
C GLU A 24 14.36 2.31 10.09
N MET A 25 13.13 2.28 9.60
CA MET A 25 11.97 1.76 10.31
C MET A 25 12.15 0.29 10.70
N GLN A 26 12.53 -0.57 9.75
CA GLN A 26 12.72 -2.00 9.99
C GLN A 26 13.86 -2.28 10.96
N ASN A 27 15.02 -1.63 10.80
CA ASN A 27 16.16 -1.86 11.70
C ASN A 27 15.86 -1.40 13.12
N LYS A 28 15.14 -0.29 13.33
CA LYS A 28 14.67 0.12 14.67
C LYS A 28 13.73 -0.91 15.29
N ALA A 29 12.82 -1.47 14.48
CA ALA A 29 11.92 -2.53 14.93
C ALA A 29 12.68 -3.82 15.31
N LEU A 30 13.61 -4.27 14.48
CA LEU A 30 14.45 -5.45 14.69
C LEU A 30 15.30 -5.32 15.96
N GLU A 31 15.93 -4.17 16.16
CA GLU A 31 16.70 -3.88 17.36
C GLU A 31 15.84 -3.88 18.61
N LYS A 32 14.66 -3.23 18.58
CA LYS A 32 13.72 -3.20 19.70
C LYS A 32 13.20 -4.60 20.06
N ALA A 33 12.98 -5.44 19.06
CA ALA A 33 12.54 -6.82 19.24
C ALA A 33 13.68 -7.78 19.65
N GLY A 34 14.95 -7.32 19.68
CA GLY A 34 16.10 -8.15 20.02
C GLY A 34 16.41 -9.25 19.00
N LEU A 35 16.06 -9.03 17.72
CA LEU A 35 16.19 -10.02 16.67
C LEU A 35 17.51 -9.84 15.91
N SER A 36 18.14 -10.97 15.55
CA SER A 36 19.40 -11.01 14.81
C SER A 36 19.15 -10.92 13.29
N PHE A 37 18.51 -9.84 12.84
CA PHE A 37 18.33 -9.51 11.44
C PHE A 37 18.92 -8.14 11.13
N THR A 38 19.30 -7.93 9.88
CA THR A 38 19.64 -6.59 9.36
C THR A 38 18.87 -6.34 8.07
N TYR A 39 18.38 -5.12 7.90
CA TYR A 39 17.61 -4.72 6.73
C TYR A 39 18.40 -3.70 5.92
N MET A 40 18.62 -3.98 4.62
CA MET A 40 19.44 -3.13 3.74
C MET A 40 18.71 -2.84 2.42
N ALA A 41 18.89 -1.61 1.90
CA ALA A 41 18.39 -1.22 0.59
C ALA A 41 19.44 -1.48 -0.50
N PHE A 42 18.98 -2.07 -1.61
CA PHE A 42 19.78 -2.38 -2.80
C PHE A 42 19.17 -1.67 -4.02
N GLU A 43 20.00 -0.96 -4.78
CA GLU A 43 19.57 -0.36 -6.04
C GLU A 43 19.53 -1.45 -7.11
N VAL A 44 18.32 -1.89 -7.42
CA VAL A 44 18.02 -2.96 -8.35
C VAL A 44 16.92 -2.46 -9.29
N ASP A 45 17.22 -2.38 -10.58
CA ASP A 45 16.25 -2.12 -11.66
C ASP A 45 15.72 -3.42 -12.27
N ASN A 46 14.86 -3.31 -13.30
CA ASN A 46 14.27 -4.49 -13.93
C ASN A 46 15.32 -5.39 -14.59
N ASP A 47 16.41 -4.82 -15.13
CA ASP A 47 17.44 -5.60 -15.84
C ASP A 47 18.28 -6.43 -14.87
N SER A 48 18.58 -5.88 -13.71
CA SER A 48 19.38 -6.54 -12.65
C SER A 48 18.54 -7.41 -11.71
N PHE A 49 17.20 -7.28 -11.74
CA PHE A 49 16.30 -7.97 -10.81
C PHE A 49 16.41 -9.51 -10.85
N PRO A 50 16.51 -10.18 -12.02
CA PRO A 50 16.69 -11.64 -12.07
C PRO A 50 17.93 -12.12 -11.31
N GLY A 51 19.08 -11.46 -11.54
CA GLY A 51 20.32 -11.77 -10.83
C GLY A 51 20.25 -11.48 -9.33
N ALA A 52 19.51 -10.45 -8.93
CA ALA A 52 19.29 -10.13 -7.52
C ALA A 52 18.45 -11.21 -6.80
N ILE A 53 17.45 -11.82 -7.47
CA ILE A 53 16.68 -12.93 -6.92
C ILE A 53 17.53 -14.19 -6.78
N GLU A 54 18.37 -14.51 -7.77
CA GLU A 54 19.34 -15.61 -7.63
C GLU A 54 20.32 -15.36 -6.48
N GLY A 55 20.78 -14.12 -6.33
CA GLY A 55 21.60 -13.70 -5.19
C GLY A 55 20.89 -13.87 -3.85
N LEU A 56 19.60 -13.50 -3.78
CA LEU A 56 18.77 -13.67 -2.58
C LEU A 56 18.73 -15.15 -2.13
N LYS A 57 18.55 -16.08 -3.07
CA LYS A 57 18.57 -17.52 -2.80
C LYS A 57 19.97 -18.01 -2.39
N ALA A 58 21.01 -17.63 -3.15
CA ALA A 58 22.41 -18.05 -2.91
C ALA A 58 22.95 -17.56 -1.56
N LEU A 59 22.59 -16.35 -1.17
CA LEU A 59 22.99 -15.74 0.11
C LEU A 59 22.09 -16.15 1.27
N LYS A 60 21.08 -16.97 1.02
CA LYS A 60 20.06 -17.40 2.01
C LYS A 60 19.45 -16.23 2.76
N MET A 61 19.18 -15.12 2.04
CA MET A 61 18.47 -13.99 2.64
C MET A 61 17.08 -14.44 3.09
N ARG A 62 16.60 -13.93 4.23
CA ARG A 62 15.27 -14.25 4.74
C ARG A 62 14.15 -13.77 3.80
N GLY A 63 14.42 -12.74 3.02
CA GLY A 63 13.51 -12.20 2.04
C GLY A 63 13.90 -10.80 1.61
N THR A 64 12.98 -10.15 0.92
CA THR A 64 13.19 -8.76 0.47
C THR A 64 11.87 -8.02 0.32
N GLY A 65 11.86 -6.74 0.67
CA GLY A 65 10.90 -5.80 0.15
C GLY A 65 11.17 -5.53 -1.33
N VAL A 66 10.12 -5.26 -2.09
CA VAL A 66 10.20 -4.91 -3.51
C VAL A 66 9.45 -3.61 -3.74
N SER A 67 10.11 -2.64 -4.39
CA SER A 67 9.46 -1.39 -4.79
C SER A 67 9.66 -1.11 -6.28
N MET A 68 9.26 0.08 -6.73
CA MET A 68 9.37 0.44 -8.14
C MET A 68 10.83 0.37 -8.65
N PRO A 69 11.05 -0.10 -9.89
CA PRO A 69 10.03 -0.50 -10.90
C PRO A 69 9.63 -1.98 -10.79
N ASN A 70 10.16 -2.77 -9.85
CA ASN A 70 10.21 -4.23 -9.89
C ASN A 70 8.91 -4.95 -9.45
N LYS A 71 7.95 -4.25 -8.83
CA LYS A 71 6.77 -4.88 -8.17
C LYS A 71 5.96 -5.84 -9.06
N GLN A 72 5.80 -5.53 -10.34
CA GLN A 72 5.09 -6.38 -11.30
C GLN A 72 5.98 -7.54 -11.77
N LEU A 73 7.22 -7.22 -12.19
CA LEU A 73 8.21 -8.20 -12.64
C LEU A 73 8.45 -9.27 -11.58
N ALA A 74 8.50 -8.88 -10.31
CA ALA A 74 8.77 -9.78 -9.20
C ALA A 74 7.75 -10.93 -9.07
N CYS A 75 6.54 -10.78 -9.62
CA CYS A 75 5.55 -11.86 -9.64
C CYS A 75 6.01 -13.08 -10.46
N GLU A 76 6.89 -12.88 -11.44
CA GLU A 76 7.41 -13.93 -12.32
C GLU A 76 8.56 -14.74 -11.69
N TYR A 77 9.11 -14.23 -10.58
CA TYR A 77 10.29 -14.78 -9.91
C TYR A 77 10.00 -15.40 -8.54
N VAL A 78 8.74 -15.64 -8.23
CA VAL A 78 8.33 -16.32 -6.99
C VAL A 78 7.58 -17.60 -7.29
N ASP A 79 7.67 -18.57 -6.39
CA ASP A 79 7.04 -19.88 -6.55
C ASP A 79 5.53 -19.83 -6.25
N GLU A 80 5.11 -18.90 -5.38
CA GLU A 80 3.71 -18.73 -4.98
C GLU A 80 3.36 -17.24 -4.81
N LEU A 81 2.16 -16.86 -5.25
CA LEU A 81 1.56 -15.57 -4.97
C LEU A 81 0.35 -15.73 -4.05
N THR A 82 0.24 -14.86 -3.05
CA THR A 82 -0.98 -14.77 -2.22
C THR A 82 -2.19 -14.31 -3.04
N PRO A 83 -3.44 -14.59 -2.57
CA PRO A 83 -4.65 -14.14 -3.27
C PRO A 83 -4.65 -12.64 -3.58
N ALA A 84 -4.28 -11.79 -2.60
CA ALA A 84 -4.18 -10.34 -2.81
C ALA A 84 -3.15 -10.00 -3.89
N ALA A 85 -1.96 -10.62 -3.85
CA ALA A 85 -0.90 -10.40 -4.84
C ALA A 85 -1.36 -10.79 -6.26
N LYS A 86 -2.12 -11.89 -6.41
CA LYS A 86 -2.71 -12.32 -7.69
C LYS A 86 -3.71 -11.31 -8.23
N LEU A 87 -4.61 -10.81 -7.36
CA LEU A 87 -5.60 -9.80 -7.78
C LEU A 87 -4.94 -8.49 -8.22
N VAL A 88 -3.91 -8.05 -7.49
CA VAL A 88 -3.16 -6.83 -7.82
C VAL A 88 -2.30 -7.02 -9.08
N GLY A 89 -1.69 -8.20 -9.25
CA GLY A 89 -0.66 -8.45 -10.28
C GLY A 89 0.67 -7.78 -9.94
N ALA A 90 0.95 -7.57 -8.65
CA ALA A 90 2.19 -6.98 -8.16
C ALA A 90 2.46 -7.39 -6.71
N ILE A 91 3.73 -7.54 -6.35
CA ILE A 91 4.16 -7.82 -4.98
C ILE A 91 5.09 -6.72 -4.47
N ASN A 92 5.05 -6.48 -3.16
CA ASN A 92 6.00 -5.59 -2.49
C ASN A 92 6.86 -6.32 -1.45
N THR A 93 6.65 -7.64 -1.27
CA THR A 93 7.34 -8.45 -0.26
C THR A 93 7.56 -9.85 -0.78
N ILE A 94 8.79 -10.36 -0.63
CA ILE A 94 9.16 -11.75 -0.88
C ILE A 94 9.64 -12.34 0.43
N VAL A 95 9.12 -13.50 0.80
CA VAL A 95 9.63 -14.35 1.87
C VAL A 95 10.35 -15.54 1.24
N ASN A 96 11.53 -15.84 1.74
CA ASN A 96 12.32 -16.99 1.31
C ASN A 96 12.32 -18.05 2.41
N ASP A 97 11.64 -19.15 2.13
CA ASP A 97 11.62 -20.33 2.99
C ASP A 97 12.51 -21.41 2.36
N ASP A 98 13.83 -21.36 2.67
CA ASP A 98 14.85 -22.30 2.17
C ASP A 98 14.87 -22.47 0.64
N GLY A 99 14.73 -21.38 -0.10
CA GLY A 99 14.74 -21.35 -1.56
C GLY A 99 13.35 -21.34 -2.20
N TYR A 100 12.28 -21.63 -1.46
CA TYR A 100 10.90 -21.46 -1.91
C TYR A 100 10.46 -20.01 -1.66
N LEU A 101 10.17 -19.27 -2.72
CA LEU A 101 9.85 -17.85 -2.66
C LEU A 101 8.34 -17.63 -2.69
N ARG A 102 7.82 -16.96 -1.67
CA ARG A 102 6.42 -16.57 -1.61
C ARG A 102 6.27 -15.05 -1.71
N GLY A 103 5.44 -14.61 -2.66
CA GLY A 103 5.18 -13.20 -2.94
C GLY A 103 3.89 -12.69 -2.29
N TYR A 104 3.99 -11.54 -1.61
CA TYR A 104 2.90 -10.87 -0.91
C TYR A 104 2.73 -9.43 -1.42
N ASN A 105 1.53 -8.89 -1.27
CA ASN A 105 1.30 -7.47 -1.37
C ASN A 105 0.78 -6.94 -0.03
N THR A 106 1.64 -6.26 0.72
CA THR A 106 1.30 -5.70 2.04
C THR A 106 0.82 -4.26 1.98
N ASP A 107 0.85 -3.60 0.81
CA ASP A 107 0.39 -2.21 0.67
C ASP A 107 -1.11 -2.10 0.97
N GLY A 108 -1.91 -2.99 0.37
CA GLY A 108 -3.35 -3.06 0.62
C GLY A 108 -3.68 -3.42 2.06
N THR A 109 -3.02 -4.45 2.59
CA THR A 109 -3.17 -4.88 4.00
C THR A 109 -2.89 -3.72 4.96
N GLY A 110 -1.81 -2.96 4.71
CA GLY A 110 -1.43 -1.82 5.54
C GLY A 110 -2.50 -0.72 5.55
N HIS A 111 -3.04 -0.36 4.39
CA HIS A 111 -4.08 0.67 4.30
C HIS A 111 -5.40 0.24 4.96
N ILE A 112 -5.88 -0.96 4.64
CA ILE A 112 -7.12 -1.48 5.23
C ILE A 112 -6.98 -1.65 6.75
N ARG A 113 -5.81 -2.06 7.22
CA ARG A 113 -5.53 -2.14 8.65
C ARG A 113 -5.55 -0.77 9.32
N ALA A 114 -4.99 0.27 8.71
CA ALA A 114 -5.07 1.64 9.23
C ALA A 114 -6.53 2.11 9.39
N ILE A 115 -7.40 1.76 8.43
CA ILE A 115 -8.84 2.03 8.52
C ILE A 115 -9.46 1.31 9.72
N LYS A 116 -9.21 0.02 9.88
CA LYS A 116 -9.75 -0.79 10.98
C LYS A 116 -9.27 -0.32 12.37
N GLU A 117 -8.01 0.04 12.48
CA GLU A 117 -7.44 0.57 13.73
C GLU A 117 -8.02 1.94 14.13
N SER A 118 -8.60 2.69 13.18
CA SER A 118 -9.38 3.91 13.47
C SER A 118 -10.77 3.61 14.06
N GLY A 119 -11.14 2.34 14.19
CA GLY A 119 -12.45 1.88 14.65
C GLY A 119 -13.52 1.81 13.55
N PHE A 120 -13.13 1.91 12.26
CA PHE A 120 -14.06 1.85 11.14
C PHE A 120 -14.10 0.42 10.55
N ASP A 121 -15.29 -0.19 10.53
CA ASP A 121 -15.50 -1.49 9.88
C ASP A 121 -15.82 -1.29 8.40
N ILE A 122 -15.01 -1.93 7.53
CA ILE A 122 -15.17 -1.84 6.08
C ILE A 122 -16.18 -2.85 5.51
N LYS A 123 -16.60 -3.83 6.32
CA LYS A 123 -17.44 -4.93 5.84
C LYS A 123 -18.82 -4.41 5.37
N GLY A 124 -19.19 -4.76 4.14
CA GLY A 124 -20.44 -4.33 3.52
C GLY A 124 -20.45 -2.86 3.08
N LYS A 125 -19.33 -2.14 3.18
CA LYS A 125 -19.20 -0.72 2.84
C LYS A 125 -18.90 -0.48 1.37
N THR A 126 -19.21 0.73 0.90
CA THR A 126 -18.92 1.23 -0.45
C THR A 126 -17.74 2.19 -0.39
N MET A 127 -16.71 1.92 -1.20
CA MET A 127 -15.53 2.78 -1.33
C MET A 127 -15.51 3.48 -2.69
N VAL A 128 -15.34 4.80 -2.69
CA VAL A 128 -14.85 5.55 -3.86
C VAL A 128 -13.33 5.52 -3.82
N LEU A 129 -12.71 4.97 -4.86
CA LEU A 129 -11.27 4.80 -4.97
C LEU A 129 -10.73 5.63 -6.14
N LEU A 130 -9.82 6.56 -5.86
CA LEU A 130 -9.21 7.44 -6.85
C LEU A 130 -7.89 6.88 -7.34
N GLY A 131 -7.79 6.73 -8.66
CA GLY A 131 -6.61 6.22 -9.35
C GLY A 131 -6.59 4.71 -9.54
N ALA A 132 -5.78 4.25 -10.49
CA ALA A 132 -5.57 2.84 -10.82
C ALA A 132 -4.08 2.42 -10.80
N GLY A 133 -3.27 3.17 -10.04
CA GLY A 133 -1.88 2.82 -9.77
C GLY A 133 -1.72 1.69 -8.77
N GLY A 134 -0.47 1.32 -8.47
CA GLY A 134 -0.15 0.19 -7.59
C GLY A 134 -0.75 0.30 -6.19
N ALA A 135 -0.81 1.50 -5.59
CA ALA A 135 -1.44 1.69 -4.27
C ALA A 135 -2.95 1.46 -4.33
N SER A 136 -3.64 2.11 -5.29
CA SER A 136 -5.09 1.97 -5.45
C SER A 136 -5.51 0.53 -5.69
N THR A 137 -4.85 -0.17 -6.63
CA THR A 137 -5.18 -1.57 -6.92
C THR A 137 -4.90 -2.50 -5.74
N ALA A 138 -3.84 -2.24 -4.97
CA ALA A 138 -3.55 -2.98 -3.74
C ALA A 138 -4.63 -2.80 -2.68
N ILE A 139 -5.06 -1.54 -2.43
CA ILE A 139 -6.12 -1.21 -1.48
C ILE A 139 -7.44 -1.82 -1.91
N GLY A 140 -7.80 -1.66 -3.20
CA GLY A 140 -9.03 -2.23 -3.74
C GLY A 140 -9.07 -3.75 -3.64
N ALA A 141 -7.98 -4.45 -3.98
CA ALA A 141 -7.89 -5.90 -3.88
C ALA A 141 -8.05 -6.38 -2.42
N GLN A 142 -7.32 -5.76 -1.49
CA GLN A 142 -7.40 -6.13 -0.08
C GLN A 142 -8.78 -5.81 0.51
N GLY A 143 -9.32 -4.65 0.18
CA GLY A 143 -10.66 -4.26 0.62
C GLY A 143 -11.75 -5.21 0.12
N ALA A 144 -11.65 -5.67 -1.13
CA ALA A 144 -12.56 -6.66 -1.69
C ALA A 144 -12.48 -8.02 -0.96
N ILE A 145 -11.25 -8.50 -0.70
CA ILE A 145 -11.02 -9.75 0.07
C ILE A 145 -11.57 -9.64 1.48
N GLU A 146 -11.48 -8.45 2.11
CA GLU A 146 -11.91 -8.22 3.48
C GLU A 146 -13.37 -7.77 3.61
N GLY A 147 -14.13 -7.80 2.51
CA GLY A 147 -15.60 -7.70 2.51
C GLY A 147 -16.17 -6.32 2.22
N LEU A 148 -15.44 -5.43 1.53
CA LEU A 148 -16.11 -4.30 0.87
C LEU A 148 -17.19 -4.84 -0.05
N LYS A 149 -18.36 -4.20 -0.02
CA LYS A 149 -19.48 -4.54 -0.89
C LYS A 149 -19.25 -4.03 -2.32
N GLU A 150 -18.74 -2.81 -2.42
CA GLU A 150 -18.61 -2.12 -3.71
C GLU A 150 -17.39 -1.21 -3.71
N ILE A 151 -16.70 -1.14 -4.85
CA ILE A 151 -15.64 -0.18 -5.13
C ILE A 151 -16.01 0.57 -6.41
N LYS A 152 -16.21 1.87 -6.29
CA LYS A 152 -16.38 2.79 -7.42
C LYS A 152 -15.03 3.44 -7.72
N LEU A 153 -14.31 2.86 -8.69
CA LEU A 153 -12.98 3.31 -9.07
C LEU A 153 -13.07 4.41 -10.11
N PHE A 154 -12.47 5.56 -9.80
CA PHE A 154 -12.37 6.70 -10.71
C PHE A 154 -10.94 6.90 -11.17
N ASN A 155 -10.72 6.88 -12.47
CA ASN A 155 -9.42 7.15 -13.07
C ASN A 155 -9.57 8.03 -14.31
N ARG A 156 -8.57 8.84 -14.61
CA ARG A 156 -8.54 9.57 -15.88
C ARG A 156 -8.38 8.59 -17.04
N ARG A 157 -8.82 8.96 -18.25
CA ARG A 157 -8.56 8.18 -19.46
C ARG A 157 -7.11 8.33 -19.92
N ASP A 158 -6.22 7.78 -19.13
CA ASP A 158 -4.79 7.68 -19.40
C ASP A 158 -4.37 6.20 -19.55
N GLU A 159 -3.08 5.94 -19.60
CA GLU A 159 -2.48 4.59 -19.70
C GLU A 159 -2.88 3.62 -18.58
N PHE A 160 -3.43 4.12 -17.47
CA PHE A 160 -3.90 3.31 -16.36
C PHE A 160 -5.39 2.93 -16.46
N PHE A 161 -6.15 3.51 -17.40
CA PHE A 161 -7.58 3.24 -17.49
C PHE A 161 -7.89 1.78 -17.89
N ASP A 162 -7.16 1.25 -18.87
CA ASP A 162 -7.31 -0.16 -19.27
C ASP A 162 -6.85 -1.12 -18.14
N LYS A 163 -5.83 -0.72 -17.37
CA LYS A 163 -5.40 -1.45 -16.17
C LYS A 163 -6.48 -1.46 -15.09
N ALA A 164 -7.21 -0.35 -14.95
CA ALA A 164 -8.37 -0.27 -14.04
C ALA A 164 -9.48 -1.23 -14.45
N LEU A 165 -9.82 -1.30 -15.74
CA LEU A 165 -10.82 -2.24 -16.27
C LEU A 165 -10.40 -3.69 -16.04
N ALA A 166 -9.15 -4.04 -16.34
CA ALA A 166 -8.62 -5.37 -16.10
C ALA A 166 -8.58 -5.73 -14.61
N PHE A 167 -8.27 -4.77 -13.74
CA PHE A 167 -8.33 -4.95 -12.28
C PHE A 167 -9.77 -5.20 -11.82
N ALA A 168 -10.73 -4.38 -12.25
CA ALA A 168 -12.13 -4.54 -11.92
C ALA A 168 -12.66 -5.92 -12.34
N GLN A 169 -12.32 -6.37 -13.55
CA GLN A 169 -12.68 -7.70 -14.01
C GLN A 169 -12.14 -8.79 -13.09
N ARG A 170 -10.83 -8.75 -12.75
CA ARG A 170 -10.23 -9.75 -11.86
C ARG A 170 -10.90 -9.80 -10.49
N VAL A 171 -11.22 -8.63 -9.90
CA VAL A 171 -11.88 -8.58 -8.59
C VAL A 171 -13.30 -9.15 -8.68
N ASN A 172 -14.07 -8.73 -9.69
CA ASN A 172 -15.45 -9.19 -9.90
C ASN A 172 -15.55 -10.71 -10.16
N GLU A 173 -14.54 -11.31 -10.79
CA GLU A 173 -14.49 -12.75 -11.06
C GLU A 173 -14.05 -13.58 -9.86
N ASN A 174 -13.37 -12.99 -8.87
CA ASN A 174 -12.71 -13.74 -7.79
C ASN A 174 -13.18 -13.36 -6.38
N THR A 175 -14.09 -12.40 -6.24
CA THR A 175 -14.62 -11.94 -4.94
C THR A 175 -16.11 -11.58 -5.07
N ASP A 176 -16.78 -11.41 -3.94
CA ASP A 176 -18.18 -10.92 -3.89
C ASP A 176 -18.26 -9.38 -4.01
N CYS A 177 -17.15 -8.67 -4.05
CA CYS A 177 -17.09 -7.21 -4.17
C CYS A 177 -17.35 -6.79 -5.62
N VAL A 178 -18.26 -5.83 -5.83
CA VAL A 178 -18.52 -5.27 -7.15
C VAL A 178 -17.60 -4.08 -7.40
N VAL A 179 -16.79 -4.14 -8.46
CA VAL A 179 -15.90 -3.03 -8.87
C VAL A 179 -16.39 -2.45 -10.19
N THR A 180 -16.67 -1.15 -10.20
CA THR A 180 -16.97 -0.38 -11.41
C THR A 180 -15.85 0.61 -11.70
N VAL A 181 -15.63 0.94 -12.97
CA VAL A 181 -14.62 1.92 -13.40
C VAL A 181 -15.28 3.04 -14.17
N THR A 182 -15.05 4.26 -13.73
CA THR A 182 -15.63 5.48 -14.32
C THR A 182 -14.52 6.49 -14.64
N ASP A 183 -14.70 7.23 -15.73
CA ASP A 183 -13.81 8.34 -16.06
C ASP A 183 -13.96 9.44 -14.99
N LEU A 184 -12.85 9.86 -14.41
CA LEU A 184 -12.83 10.96 -13.42
C LEU A 184 -13.31 12.31 -14.01
N ALA A 185 -13.31 12.45 -15.34
CA ALA A 185 -13.88 13.62 -16.01
C ALA A 185 -15.41 13.70 -15.89
N ASP A 186 -16.10 12.57 -15.61
CA ASP A 186 -17.55 12.54 -15.34
C ASP A 186 -17.82 13.02 -13.92
N GLN A 187 -17.92 14.32 -13.77
CA GLN A 187 -18.11 14.97 -12.48
C GLN A 187 -19.51 14.70 -11.87
N GLN A 188 -20.51 14.41 -12.71
CA GLN A 188 -21.84 14.04 -12.22
C GLN A 188 -21.78 12.64 -11.58
N ALA A 189 -21.22 11.65 -12.28
CA ALA A 189 -21.04 10.31 -11.74
C ALA A 189 -20.17 10.30 -10.48
N PHE A 190 -19.17 11.18 -10.43
CA PHE A 190 -18.31 11.33 -9.25
C PHE A 190 -19.09 11.88 -8.05
N ALA A 191 -19.90 12.92 -8.24
CA ALA A 191 -20.73 13.48 -7.18
C ALA A 191 -21.76 12.45 -6.66
N GLU A 192 -22.44 11.74 -7.56
CA GLU A 192 -23.40 10.68 -7.21
C GLU A 192 -22.72 9.52 -6.45
N ALA A 193 -21.49 9.18 -6.82
CA ALA A 193 -20.70 8.16 -6.14
C ALA A 193 -20.36 8.58 -4.71
N LEU A 194 -19.88 9.83 -4.52
CA LEU A 194 -19.53 10.35 -3.19
C LEU A 194 -20.74 10.46 -2.28
N ALA A 195 -21.89 10.87 -2.80
CA ALA A 195 -23.12 11.00 -2.01
C ALA A 195 -23.58 9.68 -1.37
N SER A 196 -23.14 8.54 -1.89
CA SER A 196 -23.53 7.20 -1.41
C SER A 196 -22.36 6.39 -0.84
N ALA A 197 -21.16 6.97 -0.80
CA ALA A 197 -19.96 6.29 -0.33
C ALA A 197 -19.84 6.34 1.20
N ASP A 198 -19.29 5.28 1.76
CA ASP A 198 -18.84 5.25 3.16
C ASP A 198 -17.37 5.69 3.29
N ILE A 199 -16.58 5.45 2.24
CA ILE A 199 -15.13 5.70 2.23
C ILE A 199 -14.73 6.39 0.91
N LEU A 200 -13.93 7.44 1.01
CA LEU A 200 -13.17 8.02 -0.11
C LEU A 200 -11.69 7.77 0.11
N THR A 201 -11.03 7.10 -0.83
CA THR A 201 -9.59 6.81 -0.77
C THR A 201 -8.86 7.46 -1.94
N ASN A 202 -7.87 8.31 -1.65
CA ASN A 202 -6.94 8.80 -2.68
C ASN A 202 -5.72 7.87 -2.77
N GLY A 203 -5.64 7.10 -3.85
CA GLY A 203 -4.47 6.27 -4.17
C GLY A 203 -3.61 6.85 -5.30
N THR A 204 -3.80 8.12 -5.64
CA THR A 204 -3.01 8.84 -6.67
C THR A 204 -1.83 9.59 -6.07
N LYS A 205 -1.05 10.25 -6.93
CA LYS A 205 0.03 11.15 -6.56
C LYS A 205 -0.44 12.59 -6.28
N VAL A 206 -1.73 12.90 -6.47
CA VAL A 206 -2.27 14.23 -6.20
C VAL A 206 -2.25 14.47 -4.69
N GLY A 207 -1.70 15.61 -4.28
CA GLY A 207 -1.44 15.92 -2.87
C GLY A 207 0.03 15.79 -2.46
N MET A 208 0.90 15.16 -3.29
CA MET A 208 2.36 15.15 -3.08
C MET A 208 3.08 16.02 -4.13
N LYS A 209 4.30 16.45 -3.85
CA LYS A 209 5.12 17.24 -4.81
C LYS A 209 5.23 16.56 -6.18
N PRO A 210 5.06 17.34 -7.28
CA PRO A 210 4.83 18.78 -7.34
C PRO A 210 3.33 19.19 -7.28
N LEU A 211 2.41 18.29 -6.92
CA LEU A 211 0.95 18.49 -6.90
C LEU A 211 0.40 18.70 -5.48
N GLU A 212 1.22 19.16 -4.56
CA GLU A 212 0.89 19.27 -3.12
C GLU A 212 -0.26 20.23 -2.81
N ASN A 213 -0.53 21.17 -3.72
CA ASN A 213 -1.62 22.14 -3.59
C ASN A 213 -2.88 21.74 -4.36
N GLU A 214 -2.91 20.52 -4.89
CA GLU A 214 -4.03 20.01 -5.67
C GLU A 214 -4.86 18.98 -4.89
N SER A 215 -6.13 18.86 -5.28
CA SER A 215 -7.06 17.84 -4.82
C SER A 215 -7.92 17.38 -6.00
N LEU A 216 -8.31 16.11 -6.01
CA LEU A 216 -9.26 15.58 -7.00
C LEU A 216 -10.72 15.88 -6.64
N VAL A 217 -10.98 16.34 -5.41
CA VAL A 217 -12.29 16.86 -4.99
C VAL A 217 -12.29 18.36 -5.19
N ASN A 218 -12.94 18.82 -6.26
CA ASN A 218 -12.97 20.25 -6.62
C ASN A 218 -14.00 21.05 -5.82
N ASP A 219 -15.05 20.38 -5.33
CA ASP A 219 -16.13 20.99 -4.57
C ASP A 219 -16.24 20.29 -3.20
N ILE A 220 -15.97 21.05 -2.14
CA ILE A 220 -16.03 20.57 -0.76
C ILE A 220 -17.44 20.13 -0.34
N SER A 221 -18.47 20.65 -0.97
CA SER A 221 -19.87 20.28 -0.68
C SER A 221 -20.20 18.84 -1.05
N LEU A 222 -19.34 18.16 -1.82
CA LEU A 222 -19.46 16.74 -2.12
C LEU A 222 -19.03 15.84 -0.95
N LEU A 223 -18.35 16.39 0.04
CA LEU A 223 -17.93 15.67 1.24
C LEU A 223 -18.97 15.83 2.34
N HIS A 224 -19.29 14.78 3.05
CA HIS A 224 -20.27 14.76 4.14
C HIS A 224 -19.69 14.15 5.41
N PRO A 225 -20.17 14.52 6.62
CA PRO A 225 -19.55 14.13 7.89
C PRO A 225 -19.47 12.62 8.16
N GLU A 226 -20.32 11.82 7.53
CA GLU A 226 -20.31 10.36 7.65
C GLU A 226 -19.24 9.68 6.78
N LEU A 227 -18.67 10.43 5.79
CA LEU A 227 -17.64 9.90 4.89
C LEU A 227 -16.31 9.78 5.62
N LEU A 228 -15.69 8.60 5.55
CA LEU A 228 -14.29 8.43 5.94
C LEU A 228 -13.40 8.78 4.74
N VAL A 229 -12.52 9.77 4.88
CA VAL A 229 -11.57 10.15 3.83
C VAL A 229 -10.18 9.64 4.18
N THR A 230 -9.58 8.86 3.28
CA THR A 230 -8.27 8.23 3.49
C THR A 230 -7.28 8.58 2.38
N GLU A 231 -6.01 8.63 2.72
CA GLU A 231 -4.93 9.12 1.87
C GLU A 231 -3.78 8.11 1.82
N CYS A 232 -3.16 7.96 0.63
CA CYS A 232 -1.91 7.22 0.48
C CYS A 232 -0.67 8.12 0.53
N VAL A 233 -0.84 9.40 0.23
CA VAL A 233 0.23 10.40 0.33
C VAL A 233 0.56 10.65 1.80
N TYR A 234 1.83 10.48 2.17
CA TYR A 234 2.32 10.73 3.53
C TYR A 234 3.23 11.96 3.62
N ASN A 235 3.63 12.53 2.49
CA ASN A 235 4.43 13.76 2.44
C ASN A 235 3.91 14.70 1.34
N PRO A 236 3.24 15.82 1.72
CA PRO A 236 3.02 16.31 3.08
C PRO A 236 2.05 15.42 3.89
N HIS A 237 2.17 15.48 5.22
CA HIS A 237 1.27 14.77 6.14
C HIS A 237 -0.20 15.22 5.99
N MET A 238 -0.43 16.53 5.83
CA MET A 238 -1.74 17.12 5.62
C MET A 238 -1.90 17.55 4.16
N THR A 239 -2.48 16.67 3.33
CA THR A 239 -2.79 16.99 1.93
C THR A 239 -3.97 17.94 1.82
N LYS A 240 -4.14 18.57 0.67
CA LYS A 240 -5.30 19.44 0.41
C LYS A 240 -6.63 18.67 0.55
N LEU A 241 -6.67 17.42 0.11
CA LEU A 241 -7.86 16.57 0.28
C LEU A 241 -8.21 16.38 1.77
N LEU A 242 -7.22 16.08 2.62
CA LEU A 242 -7.46 15.93 4.06
C LEU A 242 -7.91 17.23 4.72
N GLN A 243 -7.36 18.39 4.29
CA GLN A 243 -7.82 19.70 4.77
C GLN A 243 -9.30 19.95 4.41
N GLN A 244 -9.68 19.68 3.15
CA GLN A 244 -11.06 19.79 2.69
C GLN A 244 -11.99 18.84 3.48
N ALA A 245 -11.57 17.60 3.71
CA ALA A 245 -12.32 16.62 4.47
C ALA A 245 -12.56 17.06 5.92
N GLN A 246 -11.53 17.59 6.59
CA GLN A 246 -11.68 18.14 7.94
C GLN A 246 -12.63 19.35 7.99
N GLN A 247 -12.56 20.24 6.99
CA GLN A 247 -13.49 21.38 6.89
C GLN A 247 -14.94 20.93 6.69
N ALA A 248 -15.16 19.81 5.98
CA ALA A 248 -16.49 19.21 5.78
C ALA A 248 -16.96 18.38 6.99
N GLY A 249 -16.13 18.24 8.04
CA GLY A 249 -16.46 17.43 9.23
C GLY A 249 -16.26 15.93 9.08
N CYS A 250 -15.57 15.49 8.01
CA CYS A 250 -15.25 14.08 7.77
C CYS A 250 -14.20 13.58 8.77
N LYS A 251 -14.26 12.30 9.10
CA LYS A 251 -13.10 11.59 9.68
C LYS A 251 -12.02 11.41 8.63
N THR A 252 -10.75 11.52 9.02
CA THR A 252 -9.62 11.43 8.10
C THR A 252 -8.58 10.42 8.57
N ILE A 253 -7.93 9.75 7.62
CA ILE A 253 -6.76 8.88 7.85
C ILE A 253 -5.69 9.30 6.84
N ASP A 254 -4.48 9.61 7.33
CA ASP A 254 -3.35 10.00 6.52
C ASP A 254 -2.55 8.81 5.96
N GLY A 255 -1.60 9.11 5.07
CA GLY A 255 -0.77 8.09 4.43
C GLY A 255 0.26 7.42 5.35
N TYR A 256 0.55 7.96 6.54
CA TYR A 256 1.46 7.30 7.49
C TYR A 256 0.90 5.96 7.98
N GLY A 257 -0.42 5.86 8.14
CA GLY A 257 -1.05 4.61 8.53
C GLY A 257 -0.70 3.47 7.56
N MET A 258 -0.82 3.71 6.25
CA MET A 258 -0.46 2.72 5.24
C MET A 258 1.03 2.38 5.28
N LEU A 259 1.92 3.39 5.35
CA LEU A 259 3.38 3.19 5.40
C LEU A 259 3.79 2.33 6.61
N LEU A 260 3.21 2.60 7.77
CA LEU A 260 3.54 1.91 9.02
C LEU A 260 3.04 0.47 9.01
N TRP A 261 1.76 0.26 8.69
CA TRP A 261 1.15 -1.05 8.77
C TRP A 261 1.62 -2.02 7.67
N GLN A 262 1.94 -1.52 6.43
CA GLN A 262 2.56 -2.37 5.43
C GLN A 262 3.94 -2.88 5.89
N GLY A 263 4.71 -2.01 6.55
CA GLY A 263 6.00 -2.40 7.09
C GLY A 263 5.90 -3.34 8.30
N ALA A 264 4.87 -3.16 9.13
CA ALA A 264 4.58 -4.08 10.25
C ALA A 264 4.21 -5.48 9.74
N GLU A 265 3.41 -5.58 8.69
CA GLU A 265 3.07 -6.84 8.05
C GLU A 265 4.31 -7.53 7.48
N GLN A 266 5.15 -6.79 6.75
CA GLN A 266 6.43 -7.29 6.24
C GLN A 266 7.31 -7.85 7.36
N PHE A 267 7.45 -7.11 8.45
CA PHE A 267 8.22 -7.54 9.62
C PHE A 267 7.71 -8.87 10.16
N THR A 268 6.40 -9.00 10.35
CA THR A 268 5.78 -10.23 10.85
C THR A 268 6.00 -11.40 9.90
N LEU A 269 5.89 -11.18 8.59
CA LEU A 269 6.13 -12.21 7.57
C LEU A 269 7.57 -12.74 7.59
N TRP A 270 8.57 -11.86 7.79
CA TRP A 270 9.96 -12.29 7.82
C TRP A 270 10.39 -12.89 9.16
N THR A 271 9.89 -12.37 10.26
CA THR A 271 10.41 -12.71 11.61
C THR A 271 9.51 -13.64 12.40
N GLY A 272 8.22 -13.73 12.05
CA GLY A 272 7.21 -14.45 12.84
C GLY A 272 6.90 -13.76 14.19
N LYS A 273 7.30 -12.50 14.38
CA LYS A 273 7.11 -11.73 15.62
C LYS A 273 6.23 -10.50 15.38
N ASP A 274 5.62 -10.02 16.45
CA ASP A 274 4.86 -8.78 16.42
C ASP A 274 5.78 -7.58 16.22
N PHE A 275 5.34 -6.67 15.34
CA PHE A 275 6.04 -5.42 15.12
C PHE A 275 5.88 -4.48 16.32
N PRO A 276 6.96 -3.88 16.85
CA PRO A 276 6.90 -3.00 18.03
C PRO A 276 6.35 -1.61 17.66
N LEU A 277 5.07 -1.55 17.30
CA LEU A 277 4.38 -0.44 16.65
C LEU A 277 4.56 0.89 17.37
N GLU A 278 4.22 0.94 18.67
CA GLU A 278 4.25 2.20 19.44
C GLU A 278 5.67 2.75 19.59
N TYR A 279 6.66 1.86 19.74
CA TYR A 279 8.06 2.27 19.76
C TYR A 279 8.47 2.87 18.42
N VAL A 280 8.11 2.20 17.30
CA VAL A 280 8.48 2.69 15.96
C VAL A 280 7.77 4.00 15.65
N LYS A 281 6.49 4.15 15.96
CA LYS A 281 5.78 5.44 15.84
C LYS A 281 6.55 6.55 16.55
N GLN A 282 6.92 6.32 17.81
CA GLN A 282 7.63 7.31 18.61
C GLN A 282 8.99 7.70 18.02
N VAL A 283 9.82 6.71 17.64
CA VAL A 283 11.19 6.99 17.17
C VAL A 283 11.26 7.49 15.73
N MET A 284 10.21 7.23 14.92
CA MET A 284 10.09 7.73 13.55
C MET A 284 9.32 9.06 13.48
N GLY A 285 8.74 9.53 14.59
CA GLY A 285 7.92 10.74 14.60
C GLY A 285 6.58 10.60 13.88
N PHE A 286 6.06 9.38 13.73
CA PHE A 286 4.75 9.13 13.13
C PHE A 286 3.66 9.34 14.18
N GLY A 287 2.83 10.37 14.03
CA GLY A 287 1.73 10.68 14.95
C GLY A 287 2.03 11.79 15.97
N ALA A 288 3.04 12.65 15.69
CA ALA A 288 3.25 13.90 16.42
C ALA A 288 2.42 15.04 15.81
#